data_cbb56f6a670fcdd899b18903278e2370
#
_entry.id   cbb56f6a670fcdd899b18903278e2370
#
_cell.length_a   1.000
_cell.length_b   1.000
_cell.length_c   1.000
_cell.angle_alpha   90.00
_cell.angle_beta   90.00
_cell.angle_gamma   90.00
#
_symmetry.space_group_name_H-M   'P 1'
#
loop_
_entity.id
_entity.type
_entity.pdbx_description
1 polymer ?
#
loop_
_entity_poly.entity_id
_entity_poly.type
_entity_poly.pdbx_seq_one_letter_code
_entity_poly.pdbx_strand_id
1 'polypeptide(L)'
;MPLADFREGISAGAIAPYLGLEIFKGATDAKGEKLPSSSDEIIFALNSGRPMSERLMLEYPRAAMAIEQRKGRKSLEALFANIYKNGFEPLAIHKKIMAFSPKIVVDTNRDGALQSLFNGDFTLVSGIARVIGNRPRFEAYANNEPIAPEKVTLDKPLLFKPLGILEPQTQLILSDADFVDWITEAMAGMAAPSAFKLRRADLKWLFLGVNFERDTDRMVASEIIGGESSGGGWLVTKKMLSRAEKNFLERHKIEVVSEKLEEFINDAV
;
A
#
# COMPACT_ATOMS: atom_id res chain seq x y z
N MET A 1 -10.97 -5.87 20.13
CA MET A 1 -9.66 -5.64 20.78
C MET A 1 -9.56 -4.15 21.06
N PRO A 2 -9.27 -3.70 22.28
CA PRO A 2 -9.10 -2.28 22.57
C PRO A 2 -7.91 -1.70 21.81
N LEU A 3 -7.94 -0.41 21.49
CA LEU A 3 -6.86 0.25 20.73
C LEU A 3 -5.51 0.20 21.47
N ALA A 4 -5.51 0.15 22.78
CA ALA A 4 -4.30 -0.05 23.59
C ALA A 4 -3.54 -1.33 23.20
N ASP A 5 -4.26 -2.41 22.92
CA ASP A 5 -3.67 -3.69 22.50
C ASP A 5 -3.02 -3.59 21.12
N PHE A 6 -3.61 -2.79 20.19
CA PHE A 6 -2.99 -2.52 18.90
C PHE A 6 -1.69 -1.73 19.04
N ARG A 7 -1.66 -0.71 19.91
CA ARG A 7 -0.46 0.07 20.18
C ARG A 7 0.68 -0.81 20.69
N GLU A 8 0.40 -1.64 21.69
CA GLU A 8 1.39 -2.55 22.26
C GLU A 8 1.88 -3.56 21.22
N GLY A 9 0.97 -4.21 20.50
CA GLY A 9 1.30 -5.16 19.45
C GLY A 9 2.12 -4.56 18.31
N ILE A 10 1.83 -3.33 17.88
CA ILE A 10 2.59 -2.62 16.84
C ILE A 10 3.99 -2.26 17.33
N SER A 11 4.10 -1.71 18.55
CA SER A 11 5.39 -1.35 19.17
C SER A 11 6.29 -2.58 19.39
N ALA A 12 5.69 -3.70 19.80
CA ALA A 12 6.39 -4.97 19.96
C ALA A 12 6.77 -5.63 18.63
N GLY A 13 6.23 -5.15 17.51
CA GLY A 13 6.44 -5.75 16.18
C GLY A 13 5.69 -7.06 15.97
N ALA A 14 4.64 -7.33 16.75
CA ALA A 14 3.73 -8.46 16.57
C ALA A 14 2.58 -8.14 15.59
N ILE A 15 2.24 -6.85 15.45
CA ILE A 15 1.22 -6.36 14.54
C ILE A 15 1.88 -5.41 13.53
N ALA A 16 1.62 -5.63 12.24
CA ALA A 16 2.06 -4.75 11.18
C ALA A 16 0.86 -3.97 10.60
N PRO A 17 0.88 -2.63 10.61
CA PRO A 17 -0.08 -1.82 9.88
C PRO A 17 0.05 -2.04 8.38
N TYR A 18 -1.10 -2.14 7.70
CA TYR A 18 -1.23 -2.21 6.25
C TYR A 18 -2.16 -1.09 5.79
N LEU A 19 -1.62 -0.10 5.09
CA LEU A 19 -2.33 1.09 4.67
C LEU A 19 -2.80 0.96 3.22
N GLY A 20 -4.06 1.25 2.99
CA GLY A 20 -4.69 1.29 1.66
C GLY A 20 -5.12 2.69 1.25
N LEU A 21 -5.70 2.79 0.06
CA LEU A 21 -6.01 4.06 -0.59
C LEU A 21 -7.10 4.88 0.14
N GLU A 22 -8.04 4.21 0.83
CA GLU A 22 -9.14 4.90 1.52
C GLU A 22 -8.69 5.76 2.72
N ILE A 23 -7.40 5.68 3.14
CA ILE A 23 -6.85 6.62 4.14
C ILE A 23 -6.93 8.08 3.67
N PHE A 24 -7.00 8.32 2.35
CA PHE A 24 -7.15 9.66 1.75
C PHE A 24 -8.59 10.17 1.70
N LYS A 25 -9.55 9.41 2.22
CA LYS A 25 -10.96 9.83 2.21
C LYS A 25 -11.13 11.15 2.96
N GLY A 26 -11.59 12.18 2.24
CA GLY A 26 -11.75 13.52 2.79
C GLY A 26 -10.44 14.34 2.88
N ALA A 27 -9.30 13.78 2.50
CA ALA A 27 -8.02 14.50 2.47
C ALA A 27 -7.90 15.43 1.26
N THR A 28 -7.15 16.51 1.44
CA THR A 28 -6.82 17.47 0.39
C THR A 28 -5.32 17.70 0.32
N ASP A 29 -4.85 18.12 -0.85
CA ASP A 29 -3.48 18.57 -1.04
C ASP A 29 -3.25 19.99 -0.46
N ALA A 30 -2.03 20.52 -0.60
CA ALA A 30 -1.67 21.85 -0.08
C ALA A 30 -2.44 23.02 -0.75
N LYS A 31 -3.13 22.76 -1.86
CA LYS A 31 -4.00 23.74 -2.53
C LYS A 31 -5.48 23.54 -2.22
N GLY A 32 -5.83 22.57 -1.39
CA GLY A 32 -7.21 22.24 -1.06
C GLY A 32 -7.90 21.37 -2.12
N GLU A 33 -7.18 20.84 -3.11
CA GLU A 33 -7.72 19.88 -4.07
C GLU A 33 -7.84 18.50 -3.44
N LYS A 34 -8.95 17.80 -3.71
CA LYS A 34 -9.22 16.48 -3.14
C LYS A 34 -8.21 15.45 -3.62
N LEU A 35 -7.63 14.69 -2.69
CA LEU A 35 -6.81 13.53 -3.01
C LEU A 35 -7.68 12.32 -3.35
N PRO A 36 -7.31 11.52 -4.37
CA PRO A 36 -8.06 10.31 -4.70
C PRO A 36 -8.00 9.28 -3.57
N SER A 37 -9.14 8.76 -3.19
CA SER A 37 -9.30 7.75 -2.13
C SER A 37 -9.96 6.46 -2.63
N SER A 38 -10.17 6.34 -3.93
CA SER A 38 -10.75 5.15 -4.57
C SER A 38 -10.14 4.92 -5.95
N SER A 39 -10.28 3.70 -6.47
CA SER A 39 -9.89 3.32 -7.84
C SER A 39 -10.53 4.25 -8.87
N ASP A 40 -11.80 4.55 -8.71
CA ASP A 40 -12.53 5.42 -9.64
C ASP A 40 -11.96 6.84 -9.64
N GLU A 41 -11.66 7.39 -8.47
CA GLU A 41 -11.06 8.72 -8.35
C GLU A 41 -9.64 8.78 -8.97
N ILE A 42 -8.85 7.70 -8.85
CA ILE A 42 -7.57 7.59 -9.58
C ILE A 42 -7.81 7.60 -11.09
N ILE A 43 -8.80 6.82 -11.60
CA ILE A 43 -9.12 6.81 -13.03
C ILE A 43 -9.52 8.20 -13.51
N PHE A 44 -10.37 8.90 -12.77
CA PHE A 44 -10.74 10.28 -13.08
C PHE A 44 -9.51 11.20 -13.13
N ALA A 45 -8.62 11.12 -12.16
CA ALA A 45 -7.39 11.92 -12.13
C ALA A 45 -6.48 11.64 -13.33
N LEU A 46 -6.29 10.36 -13.67
CA LEU A 46 -5.49 9.95 -14.84
C LEU A 46 -6.11 10.34 -16.18
N ASN A 47 -7.44 10.47 -16.25
CA ASN A 47 -8.17 10.82 -17.47
C ASN A 47 -8.68 12.28 -17.48
N SER A 48 -7.98 13.19 -16.82
CA SER A 48 -8.29 14.63 -16.80
C SER A 48 -9.70 14.94 -16.29
N GLY A 49 -10.13 14.28 -15.23
CA GLY A 49 -11.42 14.48 -14.58
C GLY A 49 -12.62 13.86 -15.31
N ARG A 50 -12.38 12.97 -16.29
CA ARG A 50 -13.46 12.35 -17.07
C ARG A 50 -13.53 10.84 -16.81
N PRO A 51 -14.75 10.25 -16.77
CA PRO A 51 -14.89 8.81 -16.69
C PRO A 51 -14.34 8.14 -17.97
N MET A 52 -13.98 6.90 -17.85
CA MET A 52 -13.67 6.01 -18.97
C MET A 52 -14.91 5.12 -19.26
N SER A 53 -14.79 4.20 -20.21
CA SER A 53 -15.85 3.20 -20.45
C SER A 53 -16.07 2.33 -19.20
N GLU A 54 -17.28 1.80 -19.00
CA GLU A 54 -17.62 0.96 -17.84
C GLU A 54 -16.61 -0.16 -17.61
N ARG A 55 -16.16 -0.84 -18.68
CA ARG A 55 -15.15 -1.89 -18.62
C ARG A 55 -13.82 -1.40 -18.04
N LEU A 56 -13.41 -0.16 -18.31
CA LEU A 56 -12.18 0.43 -17.82
C LEU A 56 -12.33 1.02 -16.42
N MET A 57 -13.56 1.31 -15.98
CA MET A 57 -13.86 1.76 -14.62
C MET A 57 -13.81 0.61 -13.59
N LEU A 58 -13.79 -0.65 -14.02
CA LEU A 58 -13.77 -1.80 -13.09
C LEU A 58 -12.48 -1.85 -12.24
N GLU A 59 -11.33 -1.55 -12.85
CA GLU A 59 -10.01 -1.64 -12.19
C GLU A 59 -9.11 -0.51 -12.71
N TYR A 60 -8.50 0.27 -11.83
CA TYR A 60 -7.61 1.35 -12.28
C TYR A 60 -6.36 0.83 -13.06
N PRO A 61 -5.76 -0.34 -12.76
CA PRO A 61 -4.65 -0.86 -13.55
C PRO A 61 -5.02 -1.08 -15.02
N ARG A 62 -6.25 -1.50 -15.30
CA ARG A 62 -6.78 -1.65 -16.66
C ARG A 62 -6.94 -0.31 -17.36
N ALA A 63 -7.47 0.70 -16.66
CA ALA A 63 -7.57 2.06 -17.17
C ALA A 63 -6.18 2.65 -17.45
N ALA A 64 -5.24 2.47 -16.54
CA ALA A 64 -3.85 2.87 -16.68
C ALA A 64 -3.19 2.19 -17.89
N MET A 65 -3.42 0.89 -18.12
CA MET A 65 -2.94 0.17 -19.31
C MET A 65 -3.48 0.77 -20.59
N ALA A 66 -4.78 1.12 -20.66
CA ALA A 66 -5.37 1.76 -21.82
C ALA A 66 -4.78 3.17 -22.10
N ILE A 67 -4.40 3.90 -21.04
CA ILE A 67 -3.69 5.19 -21.16
C ILE A 67 -2.25 4.96 -21.66
N GLU A 68 -1.55 3.98 -21.09
CA GLU A 68 -0.18 3.64 -21.48
C GLU A 68 -0.09 3.25 -22.96
N GLN A 69 -1.01 2.42 -23.45
CA GLN A 69 -1.07 2.02 -24.86
C GLN A 69 -1.27 3.20 -25.81
N ARG A 70 -2.01 4.23 -25.39
CA ARG A 70 -2.28 5.42 -26.22
C ARG A 70 -1.23 6.51 -26.12
N LYS A 71 -0.66 6.73 -24.93
CA LYS A 71 0.20 7.89 -24.64
C LYS A 71 1.64 7.52 -24.27
N GLY A 72 1.91 6.24 -24.06
CA GLY A 72 3.21 5.72 -23.63
C GLY A 72 3.41 5.76 -22.11
N ARG A 73 4.37 4.97 -21.63
CA ARG A 73 4.70 4.77 -20.21
C ARG A 73 5.03 6.07 -19.49
N LYS A 74 5.94 6.88 -20.03
CA LYS A 74 6.36 8.15 -19.43
C LYS A 74 5.19 9.11 -19.19
N SER A 75 4.22 9.13 -20.11
CA SER A 75 3.03 9.95 -19.98
C SER A 75 2.13 9.45 -18.84
N LEU A 76 1.97 8.13 -18.70
CA LEU A 76 1.21 7.55 -17.59
C LEU A 76 1.85 7.88 -16.23
N GLU A 77 3.16 7.72 -16.11
CA GLU A 77 3.91 8.06 -14.89
C GLU A 77 3.77 9.54 -14.52
N ALA A 78 3.90 10.43 -15.51
CA ALA A 78 3.73 11.86 -15.31
C ALA A 78 2.30 12.23 -14.88
N LEU A 79 1.28 11.57 -15.45
CA LEU A 79 -0.12 11.77 -15.05
C LEU A 79 -0.34 11.29 -13.61
N PHE A 80 0.24 10.17 -13.23
CA PHE A 80 0.12 9.67 -11.86
C PHE A 80 0.86 10.57 -10.85
N ALA A 81 2.10 10.96 -11.14
CA ALA A 81 2.86 11.88 -10.31
C ALA A 81 2.14 13.23 -10.13
N ASN A 82 1.42 13.69 -11.16
CA ASN A 82 0.65 14.92 -11.10
C ASN A 82 -0.49 14.90 -10.06
N ILE A 83 -0.96 13.72 -9.63
CA ILE A 83 -1.95 13.58 -8.55
C ILE A 83 -1.41 14.17 -7.24
N TYR A 84 -0.12 14.01 -6.97
CA TYR A 84 0.52 14.40 -5.71
C TYR A 84 1.44 15.62 -5.86
N LYS A 85 1.43 16.31 -7.01
CA LYS A 85 2.36 17.41 -7.34
C LYS A 85 2.32 18.61 -6.38
N ASN A 86 1.17 18.87 -5.77
CA ASN A 86 1.01 20.00 -4.86
C ASN A 86 1.50 19.66 -3.44
N GLY A 87 1.86 18.39 -3.18
CA GLY A 87 2.20 17.93 -1.85
C GLY A 87 1.00 17.95 -0.88
N PHE A 88 1.14 17.29 0.22
CA PHE A 88 0.19 17.35 1.34
C PHE A 88 0.90 16.94 2.64
N GLU A 89 0.39 17.42 3.77
CA GLU A 89 0.91 17.05 5.08
C GLU A 89 0.54 15.61 5.44
N PRO A 90 1.40 14.87 6.16
CA PRO A 90 1.05 13.56 6.67
C PRO A 90 -0.28 13.58 7.41
N LEU A 91 -1.18 12.68 7.01
CA LEU A 91 -2.53 12.57 7.56
C LEU A 91 -2.51 12.15 9.04
N ALA A 92 -3.61 12.37 9.75
CA ALA A 92 -3.77 11.95 11.15
C ALA A 92 -3.46 10.47 11.35
N ILE A 93 -3.88 9.61 10.42
CA ILE A 93 -3.58 8.17 10.44
C ILE A 93 -2.08 7.88 10.36
N HIS A 94 -1.34 8.58 9.51
CA HIS A 94 0.11 8.44 9.39
C HIS A 94 0.79 8.80 10.73
N LYS A 95 0.45 9.96 11.29
CA LYS A 95 0.99 10.44 12.58
C LYS A 95 0.66 9.48 13.72
N LYS A 96 -0.57 8.92 13.73
CA LYS A 96 -1.01 7.96 14.74
C LYS A 96 -0.22 6.66 14.68
N ILE A 97 -0.09 6.06 13.51
CA ILE A 97 0.67 4.82 13.33
C ILE A 97 2.13 5.03 13.72
N MET A 98 2.73 6.16 13.33
CA MET A 98 4.12 6.46 13.68
C MET A 98 4.32 6.70 15.19
N ALA A 99 3.32 7.24 15.89
CA ALA A 99 3.35 7.39 17.35
C ALA A 99 3.39 6.03 18.10
N PHE A 100 3.01 4.94 17.44
CA PHE A 100 3.12 3.57 17.97
C PHE A 100 4.50 2.94 17.72
N SER A 101 5.42 3.64 17.07
CA SER A 101 6.79 3.16 16.79
C SER A 101 6.81 1.80 16.07
N PRO A 102 6.14 1.65 14.92
CA PRO A 102 6.01 0.37 14.23
C PRO A 102 7.36 -0.17 13.77
N LYS A 103 7.54 -1.48 13.86
CA LYS A 103 8.72 -2.17 13.32
C LYS A 103 8.60 -2.45 11.82
N ILE A 104 7.40 -2.71 11.36
CA ILE A 104 7.08 -2.95 9.94
C ILE A 104 5.80 -2.21 9.62
N VAL A 105 5.78 -1.47 8.52
CA VAL A 105 4.58 -0.88 7.92
C VAL A 105 4.53 -1.27 6.45
N VAL A 106 3.38 -1.72 6.00
CA VAL A 106 3.09 -1.85 4.57
C VAL A 106 2.20 -0.68 4.15
N ASP A 107 2.60 0.01 3.11
CA ASP A 107 1.81 1.12 2.55
C ASP A 107 1.68 0.94 1.04
N THR A 108 0.46 0.69 0.57
CA THR A 108 0.17 0.49 -0.85
C THR A 108 0.02 1.80 -1.63
N ASN A 109 0.09 2.94 -0.95
CA ASN A 109 0.10 4.24 -1.59
C ASN A 109 1.51 4.60 -2.10
N ARG A 110 1.63 5.41 -3.15
CA ARG A 110 2.90 5.71 -3.81
C ARG A 110 3.50 7.07 -3.41
N ASP A 111 2.75 7.85 -2.63
CA ASP A 111 3.22 9.14 -2.10
C ASP A 111 4.31 8.98 -1.03
N GLY A 112 4.94 10.07 -0.63
CA GLY A 112 6.00 10.12 0.37
C GLY A 112 5.56 10.55 1.77
N ALA A 113 4.26 10.74 2.04
CA ALA A 113 3.81 11.36 3.30
C ALA A 113 4.17 10.53 4.54
N LEU A 114 3.93 9.21 4.52
CA LEU A 114 4.34 8.35 5.62
C LEU A 114 5.87 8.27 5.75
N GLN A 115 6.56 8.20 4.61
CA GLN A 115 8.03 8.15 4.54
C GLN A 115 8.67 9.36 5.24
N SER A 116 8.10 10.54 5.11
CA SER A 116 8.61 11.78 5.71
C SER A 116 8.59 11.77 7.25
N LEU A 117 7.81 10.89 7.88
CA LEU A 117 7.72 10.77 9.34
C LEU A 117 8.79 9.86 9.96
N PHE A 118 9.57 9.14 9.16
CA PHE A 118 10.61 8.24 9.64
C PHE A 118 11.95 8.96 9.80
N ASN A 119 12.10 10.02 10.40
CA ASN A 119 13.34 10.76 10.79
C ASN A 119 14.68 10.21 10.25
N GLY A 120 14.70 9.61 9.06
CA GLY A 120 15.89 9.08 8.37
C GLY A 120 16.41 7.70 8.83
N ASP A 121 15.93 7.14 9.94
CA ASP A 121 16.44 5.85 10.45
C ASP A 121 15.49 4.69 10.19
N PHE A 122 15.31 4.34 8.92
CA PHE A 122 14.45 3.24 8.47
C PHE A 122 14.98 2.63 7.17
N THR A 123 14.48 1.46 6.82
CA THR A 123 14.68 0.84 5.50
C THR A 123 13.39 1.00 4.69
N LEU A 124 13.49 1.66 3.53
CA LEU A 124 12.42 1.72 2.54
C LEU A 124 12.60 0.58 1.55
N VAL A 125 11.53 -0.18 1.31
CA VAL A 125 11.48 -1.20 0.26
C VAL A 125 10.36 -0.82 -0.71
N SER A 126 10.70 -0.69 -1.99
CA SER A 126 9.77 -0.33 -3.05
C SER A 126 9.60 -1.48 -4.03
N GLY A 127 8.38 -1.86 -4.32
CA GLY A 127 8.07 -2.78 -5.42
C GLY A 127 8.43 -2.17 -6.78
N ILE A 128 8.94 -2.99 -7.68
CA ILE A 128 9.22 -2.63 -9.07
C ILE A 128 8.65 -3.69 -10.02
N ALA A 129 8.34 -3.29 -11.23
CA ALA A 129 7.85 -4.19 -12.27
C ALA A 129 8.68 -4.06 -13.56
N ARG A 130 8.48 -4.99 -14.49
CA ARG A 130 9.11 -5.02 -15.83
C ARG A 130 10.64 -5.02 -15.79
N VAL A 131 11.21 -5.69 -14.80
CA VAL A 131 12.66 -5.84 -14.68
C VAL A 131 13.13 -6.98 -15.59
N ILE A 132 14.19 -6.74 -16.34
CA ILE A 132 14.79 -7.74 -17.24
C ILE A 132 15.68 -8.69 -16.43
N GLY A 133 15.54 -9.99 -16.67
CA GLY A 133 16.34 -11.04 -16.04
C GLY A 133 15.85 -11.48 -14.67
N ASN A 134 16.59 -12.38 -14.06
CA ASN A 134 16.28 -12.95 -12.73
C ASN A 134 16.78 -12.01 -11.62
N ARG A 135 16.08 -10.90 -11.42
CA ARG A 135 16.39 -9.91 -10.39
C ARG A 135 15.20 -9.74 -9.46
N PRO A 136 15.40 -9.37 -8.19
CA PRO A 136 14.31 -9.03 -7.29
C PRO A 136 13.34 -8.01 -7.89
N ARG A 137 12.06 -8.13 -7.59
CA ARG A 137 11.01 -7.18 -7.98
C ARG A 137 10.77 -6.13 -6.90
N PHE A 138 11.84 -5.75 -6.25
CA PHE A 138 11.88 -4.62 -5.31
C PHE A 138 13.26 -3.97 -5.34
N GLU A 139 13.30 -2.72 -4.96
CA GLU A 139 14.51 -1.98 -4.60
C GLU A 139 14.44 -1.57 -3.13
N ALA A 140 15.61 -1.39 -2.53
CA ALA A 140 15.72 -1.03 -1.12
C ALA A 140 16.60 0.20 -0.95
N TYR A 141 16.24 1.03 0.04
CA TYR A 141 16.91 2.29 0.34
C TYR A 141 17.13 2.42 1.84
N ALA A 142 18.26 2.96 2.22
CA ALA A 142 18.56 3.45 3.57
C ALA A 142 18.99 4.91 3.47
N ASN A 143 18.36 5.80 4.23
CA ASN A 143 18.60 7.26 4.13
C ASN A 143 18.48 7.79 2.69
N ASN A 144 17.48 7.31 1.94
CA ASN A 144 17.24 7.61 0.53
C ASN A 144 18.34 7.16 -0.46
N GLU A 145 19.36 6.45 0.01
CA GLU A 145 20.41 5.87 -0.84
C GLU A 145 20.11 4.39 -1.12
N PRO A 146 20.29 3.93 -2.37
CA PRO A 146 20.06 2.54 -2.73
C PRO A 146 20.96 1.59 -1.93
N ILE A 147 20.40 0.50 -1.46
CA ILE A 147 21.15 -0.60 -0.83
C ILE A 147 20.88 -1.92 -1.55
N ALA A 148 21.85 -2.84 -1.46
CA ALA A 148 21.67 -4.16 -2.04
C ALA A 148 20.54 -4.92 -1.32
N PRO A 149 19.71 -5.69 -2.05
CA PRO A 149 18.58 -6.44 -1.48
C PRO A 149 18.94 -7.33 -0.30
N GLU A 150 20.14 -7.89 -0.30
CA GLU A 150 20.68 -8.77 0.75
C GLU A 150 21.00 -8.04 2.05
N LYS A 151 21.12 -6.71 2.00
CA LYS A 151 21.39 -5.85 3.16
C LYS A 151 20.13 -5.43 3.91
N VAL A 152 18.97 -5.79 3.40
CA VAL A 152 17.69 -5.49 4.08
C VAL A 152 17.57 -6.39 5.30
N THR A 153 17.57 -5.78 6.48
CA THR A 153 17.35 -6.43 7.78
C THR A 153 16.13 -5.82 8.46
N LEU A 154 15.76 -6.36 9.62
CA LEU A 154 14.69 -5.81 10.47
C LEU A 154 15.23 -5.18 11.76
N ASP A 155 16.53 -4.85 11.81
CA ASP A 155 17.14 -4.14 12.93
C ASP A 155 16.65 -2.69 13.03
N LYS A 156 16.23 -2.14 11.89
CA LYS A 156 15.57 -0.84 11.76
C LYS A 156 14.11 -1.01 11.34
N PRO A 157 13.24 -0.01 11.59
CA PRO A 157 11.90 -0.01 11.04
C PRO A 157 11.90 -0.20 9.52
N LEU A 158 10.99 -1.01 9.02
CA LEU A 158 10.83 -1.28 7.59
C LEU A 158 9.53 -0.65 7.09
N LEU A 159 9.63 0.23 6.10
CA LEU A 159 8.51 0.71 5.31
C LEU A 159 8.51 -0.04 3.97
N PHE A 160 7.51 -0.89 3.75
CA PHE A 160 7.34 -1.60 2.49
C PHE A 160 6.22 -0.98 1.65
N LYS A 161 6.57 -0.47 0.48
CA LYS A 161 5.66 0.12 -0.51
C LYS A 161 5.60 -0.79 -1.75
N PRO A 162 4.78 -1.85 -1.72
CA PRO A 162 4.80 -2.92 -2.73
C PRO A 162 4.40 -2.45 -4.12
N LEU A 163 3.65 -1.36 -4.23
CA LEU A 163 3.16 -0.83 -5.50
C LEU A 163 4.00 0.34 -6.04
N GLY A 164 5.19 0.54 -5.46
CA GLY A 164 6.14 1.54 -5.92
C GLY A 164 6.10 2.86 -5.15
N ILE A 165 6.96 3.78 -5.55
CA ILE A 165 7.19 5.08 -4.92
C ILE A 165 7.38 6.17 -5.97
N LEU A 166 7.15 7.42 -5.57
CA LEU A 166 7.50 8.60 -6.36
C LEU A 166 8.94 9.08 -6.07
N GLU A 167 9.40 8.94 -4.84
CA GLU A 167 10.72 9.36 -4.37
C GLU A 167 11.35 8.28 -3.46
N PRO A 168 12.68 8.14 -3.42
CA PRO A 168 13.72 8.98 -4.03
C PRO A 168 13.92 8.75 -5.53
N GLN A 169 13.43 7.67 -6.07
CA GLN A 169 13.44 7.35 -7.49
C GLN A 169 12.06 6.87 -7.90
N THR A 170 11.47 7.51 -8.91
CA THR A 170 10.13 7.13 -9.38
C THR A 170 10.12 5.70 -9.91
N GLN A 171 9.36 4.87 -9.22
CA GLN A 171 9.10 3.47 -9.56
C GLN A 171 7.64 3.18 -9.27
N LEU A 172 6.87 2.87 -10.28
CA LEU A 172 5.43 2.79 -10.17
C LEU A 172 4.89 1.49 -10.77
N ILE A 173 4.07 0.80 -10.03
CA ILE A 173 3.25 -0.31 -10.51
C ILE A 173 1.84 0.26 -10.72
N LEU A 174 1.47 0.48 -11.97
CA LEU A 174 0.26 1.22 -12.36
C LEU A 174 -0.66 0.43 -13.28
N SER A 175 -0.13 -0.18 -14.35
CA SER A 175 -0.93 -0.84 -15.39
C SER A 175 -1.09 -2.34 -15.16
N ASP A 176 -2.06 -2.96 -15.81
CA ASP A 176 -2.27 -4.41 -15.75
C ASP A 176 -0.97 -5.20 -16.00
N ALA A 177 -0.15 -4.75 -16.97
CA ALA A 177 1.12 -5.43 -17.26
C ALA A 177 2.11 -5.34 -16.09
N ASP A 178 2.13 -4.21 -15.36
CA ASP A 178 2.97 -4.07 -14.16
C ASP A 178 2.50 -5.01 -13.05
N PHE A 179 1.17 -5.05 -12.80
CA PHE A 179 0.59 -5.90 -11.77
C PHE A 179 0.81 -7.40 -12.08
N VAL A 180 0.62 -7.81 -13.34
CA VAL A 180 0.87 -9.21 -13.75
C VAL A 180 2.33 -9.58 -13.53
N ASP A 181 3.28 -8.75 -13.96
CA ASP A 181 4.71 -9.00 -13.73
C ASP A 181 5.02 -9.07 -12.23
N TRP A 182 4.58 -8.09 -11.45
CA TRP A 182 4.86 -8.04 -10.02
C TRP A 182 4.23 -9.22 -9.25
N ILE A 183 2.97 -9.55 -9.52
CA ILE A 183 2.26 -10.66 -8.84
C ILE A 183 2.89 -12.01 -9.19
N THR A 184 3.22 -12.23 -10.45
CA THR A 184 3.88 -13.47 -10.89
C THR A 184 5.19 -13.68 -10.14
N GLU A 185 5.98 -12.65 -10.01
CA GLU A 185 7.26 -12.70 -9.31
C GLU A 185 7.09 -12.72 -7.78
N ALA A 186 6.02 -12.14 -7.25
CA ALA A 186 5.67 -12.25 -5.83
C ALA A 186 5.36 -13.70 -5.45
N MET A 187 4.61 -14.42 -6.27
CA MET A 187 4.35 -15.86 -6.10
C MET A 187 5.64 -16.67 -6.15
N ALA A 188 6.63 -16.27 -6.96
CA ALA A 188 7.97 -16.85 -6.99
C ALA A 188 8.87 -16.41 -5.81
N GLY A 189 8.36 -15.58 -4.91
CA GLY A 189 9.10 -15.05 -3.76
C GLY A 189 10.11 -13.95 -4.07
N MET A 190 10.02 -13.31 -5.25
CA MET A 190 10.99 -12.31 -5.70
C MET A 190 10.57 -10.85 -5.41
N ALA A 191 9.34 -10.61 -4.94
CA ALA A 191 8.79 -9.26 -4.77
C ALA A 191 8.98 -8.66 -3.36
N ALA A 192 9.64 -9.36 -2.46
CA ALA A 192 9.90 -8.87 -1.11
C ALA A 192 11.23 -9.41 -0.54
N PRO A 193 11.90 -8.66 0.35
CA PRO A 193 13.14 -9.09 0.99
C PRO A 193 12.97 -10.36 1.82
N SER A 194 14.02 -11.19 1.89
CA SER A 194 14.00 -12.43 2.65
C SER A 194 13.69 -12.23 4.13
N ALA A 195 14.26 -11.18 4.75
CA ALA A 195 13.96 -10.85 6.15
C ALA A 195 12.47 -10.56 6.39
N PHE A 196 11.82 -9.82 5.50
CA PHE A 196 10.39 -9.58 5.56
C PHE A 196 9.58 -10.88 5.36
N LYS A 197 9.94 -11.70 4.35
CA LYS A 197 9.23 -12.97 4.06
C LYS A 197 9.28 -13.94 5.23
N LEU A 198 10.40 -14.05 5.92
CA LEU A 198 10.52 -14.90 7.11
C LEU A 198 9.66 -14.37 8.26
N ARG A 199 9.60 -13.05 8.45
CA ARG A 199 8.88 -12.44 9.57
C ARG A 199 7.37 -12.39 9.36
N ARG A 200 6.89 -12.20 8.12
CA ARG A 200 5.46 -11.97 7.81
C ARG A 200 4.53 -13.11 8.25
N ALA A 201 5.02 -14.35 8.33
CA ALA A 201 4.24 -15.49 8.77
C ALA A 201 3.81 -15.42 10.23
N ASP A 202 4.61 -14.74 11.08
CA ASP A 202 4.33 -14.55 12.50
C ASP A 202 3.58 -13.25 12.81
N LEU A 203 3.34 -12.42 11.80
CA LEU A 203 2.68 -11.13 11.98
C LEU A 203 1.16 -11.29 11.98
N LYS A 204 0.52 -10.50 12.82
CA LYS A 204 -0.88 -10.13 12.63
C LYS A 204 -0.96 -8.81 11.87
N TRP A 205 -2.00 -8.64 11.07
CA TRP A 205 -2.13 -7.51 10.17
C TRP A 205 -3.24 -6.57 10.62
N LEU A 206 -2.98 -5.28 10.63
CA LEU A 206 -3.97 -4.25 10.88
C LEU A 206 -4.22 -3.47 9.58
N PHE A 207 -5.31 -3.79 8.89
CA PHE A 207 -5.70 -3.17 7.63
C PHE A 207 -6.48 -1.88 7.88
N LEU A 208 -5.95 -0.76 7.40
CA LEU A 208 -6.46 0.59 7.59
C LEU A 208 -6.66 1.27 6.24
N GLY A 209 -7.88 1.70 5.95
CA GLY A 209 -8.22 2.31 4.66
C GLY A 209 -8.06 1.38 3.46
N VAL A 210 -8.17 0.08 3.68
CA VAL A 210 -8.09 -0.95 2.64
C VAL A 210 -9.50 -1.32 2.18
N ASN A 211 -9.67 -1.43 0.87
CA ASN A 211 -10.89 -1.91 0.24
C ASN A 211 -10.60 -3.21 -0.53
N PHE A 212 -11.16 -4.31 -0.07
CA PHE A 212 -11.01 -5.63 -0.70
C PHE A 212 -12.06 -5.94 -1.77
N GLU A 213 -12.78 -4.96 -2.26
CA GLU A 213 -13.79 -5.14 -3.31
C GLU A 213 -13.17 -5.62 -4.63
N ARG A 214 -11.97 -5.11 -4.96
CA ARG A 214 -11.26 -5.39 -6.20
C ARG A 214 -10.37 -6.63 -6.09
N ASP A 215 -10.32 -7.42 -7.17
CA ASP A 215 -9.48 -8.61 -7.23
C ASP A 215 -7.99 -8.27 -7.08
N THR A 216 -7.56 -7.18 -7.71
CA THR A 216 -6.17 -6.72 -7.66
C THR A 216 -5.72 -6.45 -6.22
N ASP A 217 -6.55 -5.76 -5.40
CA ASP A 217 -6.22 -5.45 -4.01
C ASP A 217 -6.12 -6.72 -3.17
N ARG A 218 -7.03 -7.70 -3.39
CA ARG A 218 -6.98 -9.00 -2.70
C ARG A 218 -5.74 -9.80 -3.08
N MET A 219 -5.36 -9.83 -4.37
CA MET A 219 -4.17 -10.54 -4.84
C MET A 219 -2.90 -9.94 -4.24
N VAL A 220 -2.76 -8.61 -4.29
CA VAL A 220 -1.60 -7.91 -3.71
C VAL A 220 -1.52 -8.17 -2.20
N ALA A 221 -2.62 -8.03 -1.47
CA ALA A 221 -2.65 -8.28 -0.04
C ALA A 221 -2.28 -9.74 0.29
N SER A 222 -2.84 -10.72 -0.44
CA SER A 222 -2.55 -12.13 -0.23
C SER A 222 -1.04 -12.43 -0.34
N GLU A 223 -0.38 -11.89 -1.38
CA GLU A 223 1.05 -12.09 -1.58
C GLU A 223 1.90 -11.41 -0.49
N ILE A 224 1.51 -10.24 -0.02
CA ILE A 224 2.23 -9.51 1.03
C ILE A 224 2.12 -10.22 2.37
N ILE A 225 0.90 -10.61 2.77
CA ILE A 225 0.66 -11.22 4.09
C ILE A 225 1.12 -12.68 4.19
N GLY A 226 1.50 -13.30 3.07
CA GLY A 226 1.97 -14.69 3.06
C GLY A 226 0.86 -15.71 2.85
N GLY A 227 -0.24 -15.35 2.21
CA GLY A 227 -1.35 -16.23 1.88
C GLY A 227 -2.03 -16.83 3.11
N GLU A 228 -2.39 -18.11 3.04
CA GLU A 228 -3.07 -18.84 4.12
C GLU A 228 -2.19 -19.10 5.36
N SER A 229 -0.87 -18.93 5.23
CA SER A 229 0.09 -19.03 6.34
C SER A 229 0.10 -17.78 7.22
N SER A 230 -0.63 -16.73 6.87
CA SER A 230 -0.74 -15.49 7.64
C SER A 230 -1.26 -15.73 9.05
N GLY A 231 -0.72 -14.99 10.01
CA GLY A 231 -1.19 -14.94 11.40
C GLY A 231 -2.60 -14.34 11.58
N GLY A 232 -3.28 -13.98 10.49
CA GLY A 232 -4.57 -13.29 10.52
C GLY A 232 -4.44 -11.79 10.82
N GLY A 233 -5.53 -11.19 11.29
CA GLY A 233 -5.49 -9.76 11.62
C GLY A 233 -6.86 -9.11 11.71
N TRP A 234 -6.91 -7.80 11.47
CA TRP A 234 -8.13 -6.99 11.59
C TRP A 234 -8.27 -6.01 10.44
N LEU A 235 -9.48 -5.89 9.92
CA LEU A 235 -9.86 -4.85 8.96
C LEU A 235 -10.76 -3.83 9.67
N VAL A 236 -10.31 -2.58 9.75
CA VAL A 236 -11.10 -1.48 10.30
C VAL A 236 -11.99 -0.91 9.20
N THR A 237 -13.30 -1.16 9.30
CA THR A 237 -14.28 -0.64 8.32
C THR A 237 -15.71 -0.67 8.87
N LYS A 238 -16.54 0.33 8.50
CA LYS A 238 -18.01 0.31 8.64
C LYS A 238 -18.72 -0.05 7.34
N LYS A 239 -17.98 -0.32 6.27
CA LYS A 239 -18.56 -0.68 4.96
C LYS A 239 -19.29 -2.02 5.06
N MET A 240 -20.41 -2.15 4.38
CA MET A 240 -21.03 -3.44 4.15
C MET A 240 -20.21 -4.24 3.13
N LEU A 241 -19.68 -5.38 3.57
CA LEU A 241 -18.79 -6.20 2.76
C LEU A 241 -19.59 -7.12 1.81
N SER A 242 -19.12 -7.20 0.58
CA SER A 242 -19.58 -8.16 -0.41
C SER A 242 -19.27 -9.60 -0.01
N ARG A 243 -19.86 -10.59 -0.70
CA ARG A 243 -19.55 -12.00 -0.48
C ARG A 243 -18.07 -12.33 -0.77
N ALA A 244 -17.50 -11.71 -1.81
CA ALA A 244 -16.10 -11.94 -2.19
C ALA A 244 -15.14 -11.42 -1.12
N GLU A 245 -15.41 -10.23 -0.54
CA GLU A 245 -14.65 -9.68 0.57
C GLU A 245 -14.73 -10.57 1.80
N LYS A 246 -15.94 -11.00 2.21
CA LYS A 246 -16.13 -11.89 3.36
C LYS A 246 -15.35 -13.19 3.20
N ASN A 247 -15.43 -13.84 2.04
CA ASN A 247 -14.69 -15.06 1.76
C ASN A 247 -13.17 -14.86 1.83
N PHE A 248 -12.68 -13.71 1.36
CA PHE A 248 -11.27 -13.36 1.46
C PHE A 248 -10.83 -13.19 2.91
N LEU A 249 -11.59 -12.42 3.71
CA LEU A 249 -11.28 -12.19 5.13
C LEU A 249 -11.29 -13.51 5.92
N GLU A 250 -12.28 -14.36 5.70
CA GLU A 250 -12.40 -15.67 6.35
C GLU A 250 -11.19 -16.57 6.03
N ARG A 251 -10.83 -16.67 4.74
CA ARG A 251 -9.67 -17.45 4.28
C ARG A 251 -8.37 -17.02 4.96
N HIS A 252 -8.19 -15.71 5.15
CA HIS A 252 -6.99 -15.15 5.75
C HIS A 252 -7.11 -14.86 7.25
N LYS A 253 -8.18 -15.33 7.91
CA LYS A 253 -8.43 -15.15 9.35
C LYS A 253 -8.43 -13.69 9.78
N ILE A 254 -9.00 -12.81 8.95
CA ILE A 254 -9.09 -11.38 9.22
C ILE A 254 -10.45 -11.06 9.83
N GLU A 255 -10.46 -10.53 11.03
CA GLU A 255 -11.65 -10.09 11.73
C GLU A 255 -12.02 -8.65 11.35
N VAL A 256 -13.31 -8.33 11.36
CA VAL A 256 -13.78 -6.97 11.08
C VAL A 256 -13.93 -6.18 12.38
N VAL A 257 -13.23 -5.05 12.48
CA VAL A 257 -13.47 -4.02 13.48
C VAL A 257 -14.46 -3.02 12.89
N SER A 258 -15.71 -3.06 13.38
CA SER A 258 -16.83 -2.28 12.84
C SER A 258 -16.80 -0.83 13.31
N GLU A 259 -15.78 -0.09 12.87
CA GLU A 259 -15.57 1.32 13.18
C GLU A 259 -15.22 2.10 11.92
N LYS A 260 -15.52 3.41 11.91
CA LYS A 260 -14.95 4.28 10.88
C LYS A 260 -13.47 4.51 11.18
N LEU A 261 -12.68 4.66 10.12
CA LEU A 261 -11.24 4.90 10.26
C LEU A 261 -10.95 6.16 11.11
N GLU A 262 -11.74 7.23 10.95
CA GLU A 262 -11.62 8.45 11.72
C GLU A 262 -11.93 8.24 13.20
N GLU A 263 -12.95 7.43 13.53
CA GLU A 263 -13.30 7.07 14.90
C GLU A 263 -12.16 6.26 15.52
N PHE A 264 -11.69 5.22 14.83
CA PHE A 264 -10.56 4.39 15.25
C PHE A 264 -9.27 5.19 15.50
N ILE A 265 -9.01 6.25 14.72
CA ILE A 265 -7.85 7.12 14.91
C ILE A 265 -8.03 8.00 16.16
N ASN A 266 -9.25 8.50 16.42
CA ASN A 266 -9.53 9.45 17.49
C ASN A 266 -9.69 8.78 18.86
N ASP A 267 -10.18 7.54 18.93
CA ASP A 267 -10.37 6.81 20.21
C ASP A 267 -9.06 6.43 20.91
N ALA A 268 -7.95 6.85 20.38
CA ALA A 268 -6.60 6.54 20.81
C ALA A 268 -5.89 7.67 21.57
N VAL A 269 -6.62 8.55 22.24
CA VAL A 269 -6.04 9.57 23.13
C VAL A 269 -6.03 9.07 24.57
#